data_1d705f51ccc26cdd331c1fff2216068f
#
_entry.id   1d705f51ccc26cdd331c1fff2216068f
#
_cell.length_a   1.000
_cell.length_b   1.000
_cell.length_c   1.000
_cell.angle_alpha   90.00
_cell.angle_beta   90.00
_cell.angle_gamma   90.00
#
_symmetry.space_group_name_H-M   'P 1'
#
loop_
_entity.id
_entity.type
_entity.pdbx_description
1 polymer ?
#
loop_
_entity_poly.entity_id
_entity_poly.type
_entity_poly.pdbx_seq_one_letter_code
_entity_poly.pdbx_strand_id
1 'polypeptide(L)'
;LVRSRGLGDVYKRQASLCVVAILLIVPFLVKYAWPIEVIVFLFTQTLYWTGYEAILRQALALGCAVGTPVIVMSLFMDYCVQKKQSAFKNIGWGHLFIEAVLLLWGCGILSLIGAIYISGILSDIRFFLEMNIFRGVKLTFILPLICVSLIYIQRFPFFGKVVVTDKDFIGFVKKFCQIDIKLGVLALISLLGIIGFIFIGRSGNNGAPVPSFEISLRRFLEDIMYARPREKEFLFGHPAILASLAALYHRWPQILHYFLVIAITIGQGSMVETFAHMRSPFILSLIRGIDGLVAGTAVMIIVLAGLIILTHITEFFGERYGKE
;
A
#
# COMPACT_ATOMS: atom_id res chain seq x y z
N LEU A 1 -1.69 -32.24 -25.25
CA LEU A 1 -3.04 -32.09 -24.67
C LEU A 1 -3.15 -32.67 -23.25
N VAL A 2 -2.55 -33.84 -22.98
CA VAL A 2 -2.53 -34.49 -21.65
C VAL A 2 -1.71 -33.68 -20.64
N ARG A 3 -0.59 -33.11 -21.08
CA ARG A 3 0.27 -32.25 -20.22
C ARG A 3 -0.37 -30.94 -19.81
N SER A 4 -1.21 -30.35 -20.68
CA SER A 4 -1.97 -29.14 -20.38
C SER A 4 -3.13 -29.38 -19.41
N ARG A 5 -3.75 -30.58 -19.43
CA ARG A 5 -4.79 -30.94 -18.46
C ARG A 5 -4.22 -31.12 -17.04
N GLY A 6 -3.05 -31.76 -16.91
CA GLY A 6 -2.36 -31.93 -15.62
C GLY A 6 -1.97 -30.60 -14.97
N LEU A 7 -1.48 -29.62 -15.75
CA LEU A 7 -1.19 -28.26 -15.23
C LEU A 7 -2.48 -27.55 -14.77
N GLY A 8 -3.59 -27.66 -15.52
CA GLY A 8 -4.87 -27.07 -15.13
C GLY A 8 -5.39 -27.61 -13.80
N ASP A 9 -5.21 -28.90 -13.52
CA ASP A 9 -5.63 -29.51 -12.25
C ASP A 9 -4.75 -29.12 -11.07
N VAL A 10 -3.44 -28.95 -11.28
CA VAL A 10 -2.51 -28.44 -10.26
C VAL A 10 -2.88 -27.00 -9.88
N TYR A 11 -3.14 -26.15 -10.86
CA TYR A 11 -3.55 -24.75 -10.60
C TYR A 11 -4.93 -24.65 -9.92
N LYS A 12 -5.87 -25.54 -10.27
CA LYS A 12 -7.18 -25.61 -9.58
C LYS A 12 -7.02 -25.99 -8.11
N ARG A 13 -6.17 -26.97 -7.80
CA ARG A 13 -5.85 -27.35 -6.41
C ARG A 13 -5.18 -26.23 -5.63
N GLN A 14 -4.22 -25.54 -6.23
CA GLN A 14 -3.57 -24.39 -5.60
C GLN A 14 -4.54 -23.24 -5.33
N ALA A 15 -5.41 -22.92 -6.29
CA ALA A 15 -6.43 -21.89 -6.09
C ALA A 15 -7.42 -22.27 -4.97
N SER A 16 -7.83 -23.53 -4.90
CA SER A 16 -8.71 -24.04 -3.82
C SER A 16 -8.03 -23.97 -2.46
N LEU A 17 -6.74 -24.34 -2.38
CA LEU A 17 -5.95 -24.24 -1.16
C LEU A 17 -5.79 -22.77 -0.70
N CYS A 18 -5.56 -21.84 -1.64
CA CYS A 18 -5.48 -20.41 -1.32
C CYS A 18 -6.81 -19.87 -0.78
N VAL A 19 -7.95 -20.25 -1.38
CA VAL A 19 -9.27 -19.84 -0.88
C VAL A 19 -9.52 -20.41 0.52
N VAL A 20 -9.21 -21.69 0.75
CA VAL A 20 -9.32 -22.32 2.08
C VAL A 20 -8.42 -21.63 3.10
N ALA A 21 -7.18 -21.29 2.72
CA ALA A 21 -6.25 -20.60 3.61
C ALA A 21 -6.74 -19.19 3.96
N ILE A 22 -7.30 -18.43 3.01
CA ILE A 22 -7.94 -17.13 3.28
C ILE A 22 -9.09 -17.30 4.26
N LEU A 23 -9.98 -18.27 4.01
CA LEU A 23 -11.12 -18.56 4.87
C LEU A 23 -10.72 -19.00 6.28
N LEU A 24 -9.54 -19.62 6.45
CA LEU A 24 -9.01 -20.00 7.76
C LEU A 24 -8.33 -18.84 8.52
N ILE A 25 -7.82 -17.83 7.81
CA ILE A 25 -7.10 -16.70 8.42
C ILE A 25 -8.07 -15.59 8.84
N VAL A 26 -9.15 -15.35 8.08
CA VAL A 26 -10.13 -14.28 8.37
C VAL A 26 -10.77 -14.41 9.75
N PRO A 27 -11.12 -15.60 10.31
CA PRO A 27 -11.66 -15.72 11.66
C PRO A 27 -10.74 -15.23 12.77
N PHE A 28 -9.42 -15.37 12.58
CA PHE A 28 -8.44 -14.85 13.53
C PHE A 28 -8.37 -13.32 13.54
N LEU A 29 -8.78 -12.68 12.46
CA LEU A 29 -8.74 -11.23 12.28
C LEU A 29 -10.06 -10.55 12.70
N VAL A 30 -11.19 -11.26 12.63
CA VAL A 30 -12.53 -10.68 12.86
C VAL A 30 -13.39 -11.63 13.70
N LYS A 31 -13.70 -11.21 14.93
CA LYS A 31 -14.43 -12.01 15.95
C LYS A 31 -15.80 -12.56 15.51
N TYR A 32 -16.39 -12.05 14.44
CA TYR A 32 -17.72 -12.45 13.92
C TYR A 32 -17.73 -12.77 12.42
N ALA A 33 -16.59 -13.21 11.88
CA ALA A 33 -16.47 -13.44 10.42
C ALA A 33 -17.10 -14.75 9.94
N TRP A 34 -17.30 -15.74 10.82
CA TRP A 34 -17.78 -17.07 10.43
C TRP A 34 -19.11 -17.10 9.62
N PRO A 35 -20.13 -16.27 9.91
CA PRO A 35 -21.34 -16.28 9.08
C PRO A 35 -21.08 -15.77 7.67
N ILE A 36 -20.23 -14.72 7.55
CA ILE A 36 -19.82 -14.15 6.26
C ILE A 36 -19.03 -15.19 5.47
N GLU A 37 -18.16 -15.94 6.13
CA GLU A 37 -17.36 -17.00 5.52
C GLU A 37 -18.23 -18.13 4.97
N VAL A 38 -19.22 -18.57 5.73
CA VAL A 38 -20.17 -19.59 5.27
C VAL A 38 -20.94 -19.08 4.05
N ILE A 39 -21.42 -17.84 4.05
CA ILE A 39 -22.11 -17.23 2.92
C ILE A 39 -21.18 -17.14 1.71
N VAL A 40 -19.94 -16.67 1.90
CA VAL A 40 -18.92 -16.57 0.84
C VAL A 40 -18.61 -17.97 0.30
N PHE A 41 -18.43 -18.95 1.15
CA PHE A 41 -18.18 -20.34 0.76
C PHE A 41 -19.34 -20.90 -0.09
N LEU A 42 -20.59 -20.79 0.38
CA LEU A 42 -21.76 -21.25 -0.37
C LEU A 42 -21.92 -20.52 -1.70
N PHE A 43 -21.68 -19.20 -1.72
CA PHE A 43 -21.72 -18.39 -2.93
C PHE A 43 -20.61 -18.79 -3.92
N THR A 44 -19.41 -19.08 -3.42
CA THR A 44 -18.30 -19.54 -4.27
C THR A 44 -18.59 -20.91 -4.89
N GLN A 45 -19.21 -21.84 -4.12
CA GLN A 45 -19.61 -23.14 -4.63
C GLN A 45 -20.70 -23.01 -5.71
N THR A 46 -21.72 -22.19 -5.49
CA THR A 46 -22.76 -21.98 -6.50
C THR A 46 -22.22 -21.39 -7.80
N LEU A 47 -21.33 -20.39 -7.72
CA LEU A 47 -20.71 -19.80 -8.91
C LEU A 47 -19.78 -20.78 -9.64
N TYR A 48 -19.09 -21.65 -8.91
CA TYR A 48 -18.27 -22.70 -9.50
C TYR A 48 -19.10 -23.67 -10.34
N TRP A 49 -20.22 -24.17 -9.79
CA TRP A 49 -21.11 -25.12 -10.47
C TRP A 49 -21.90 -24.49 -11.63
N THR A 50 -22.14 -23.17 -11.60
CA THR A 50 -22.86 -22.46 -12.66
C THR A 50 -21.98 -21.97 -13.81
N GLY A 51 -20.66 -22.24 -13.77
CA GLY A 51 -19.73 -21.89 -14.84
C GLY A 51 -19.22 -20.44 -14.82
N TYR A 52 -19.59 -19.64 -13.79
CA TYR A 52 -19.08 -18.27 -13.60
C TYR A 52 -17.75 -18.19 -12.85
N GLU A 53 -16.95 -19.24 -12.90
CA GLU A 53 -15.66 -19.37 -12.19
C GLU A 53 -14.72 -18.20 -12.45
N ALA A 54 -14.62 -17.69 -13.67
CA ALA A 54 -13.71 -16.60 -14.03
C ALA A 54 -14.08 -15.28 -13.33
N ILE A 55 -15.38 -14.98 -13.20
CA ILE A 55 -15.86 -13.78 -12.50
C ILE A 55 -15.60 -13.91 -11.01
N LEU A 56 -15.85 -15.09 -10.43
CA LEU A 56 -15.58 -15.38 -9.04
C LEU A 56 -14.09 -15.18 -8.71
N ARG A 57 -13.19 -15.74 -9.52
CA ARG A 57 -11.74 -15.57 -9.34
C ARG A 57 -11.34 -14.10 -9.39
N GLN A 58 -11.89 -13.33 -10.33
CA GLN A 58 -11.63 -11.88 -10.41
C GLN A 58 -12.14 -11.13 -9.17
N ALA A 59 -13.33 -11.46 -8.67
CA ALA A 59 -13.90 -10.83 -7.48
C ALA A 59 -13.09 -11.15 -6.21
N LEU A 60 -12.68 -12.40 -6.03
CA LEU A 60 -11.82 -12.82 -4.91
C LEU A 60 -10.43 -12.18 -5.00
N ALA A 61 -9.83 -12.15 -6.18
CA ALA A 61 -8.54 -11.49 -6.40
C ALA A 61 -8.63 -9.99 -6.12
N LEU A 62 -9.73 -9.33 -6.52
CA LEU A 62 -9.99 -7.93 -6.20
C LEU A 62 -10.11 -7.73 -4.68
N GLY A 63 -10.88 -8.58 -4.00
CA GLY A 63 -11.02 -8.55 -2.55
C GLY A 63 -9.68 -8.68 -1.83
N CYS A 64 -8.84 -9.62 -2.24
CA CYS A 64 -7.49 -9.79 -1.69
C CYS A 64 -6.58 -8.59 -2.02
N ALA A 65 -6.63 -8.07 -3.26
CA ALA A 65 -5.79 -6.96 -3.69
C ALA A 65 -6.12 -5.65 -2.97
N VAL A 66 -7.38 -5.45 -2.59
CA VAL A 66 -7.82 -4.30 -1.78
C VAL A 66 -7.62 -4.57 -0.30
N GLY A 67 -8.02 -5.75 0.18
CA GLY A 67 -8.00 -6.10 1.60
C GLY A 67 -6.58 -6.16 2.17
N THR A 68 -5.63 -6.73 1.44
CA THR A 68 -4.24 -6.88 1.91
C THR A 68 -3.61 -5.55 2.30
N PRO A 69 -3.49 -4.54 1.41
CA PRO A 69 -2.90 -3.25 1.80
C PRO A 69 -3.71 -2.55 2.90
N VAL A 70 -5.03 -2.69 2.92
CA VAL A 70 -5.87 -2.10 3.98
C VAL A 70 -5.58 -2.73 5.34
N ILE A 71 -5.46 -4.05 5.42
CA ILE A 71 -5.11 -4.76 6.66
C ILE A 71 -3.71 -4.37 7.12
N VAL A 72 -2.71 -4.40 6.23
CA VAL A 72 -1.33 -4.03 6.55
C VAL A 72 -1.27 -2.61 7.09
N MET A 73 -1.93 -1.66 6.43
CA MET A 73 -1.97 -0.26 6.86
C MET A 73 -2.78 -0.07 8.14
N SER A 74 -3.81 -0.88 8.36
CA SER A 74 -4.55 -0.90 9.61
C SER A 74 -3.66 -1.28 10.78
N LEU A 75 -2.88 -2.36 10.66
CA LEU A 75 -1.92 -2.80 11.66
C LEU A 75 -0.80 -1.76 11.89
N PHE A 76 -0.30 -1.16 10.81
CA PHE A 76 0.68 -0.07 10.90
C PHE A 76 0.12 1.13 11.67
N MET A 77 -1.11 1.55 11.37
CA MET A 77 -1.75 2.66 12.08
C MET A 77 -2.05 2.33 13.55
N ASP A 78 -2.43 1.09 13.87
CA ASP A 78 -2.61 0.65 15.26
C ASP A 78 -1.30 0.73 16.04
N TYR A 79 -0.20 0.29 15.42
CA TYR A 79 1.13 0.46 16.00
C TYR A 79 1.45 1.94 16.26
N CYS A 80 1.19 2.82 15.29
CA CYS A 80 1.41 4.26 15.44
C CYS A 80 0.57 4.87 16.58
N VAL A 81 -0.69 4.46 16.74
CA VAL A 81 -1.57 4.93 17.82
C VAL A 81 -1.04 4.48 19.19
N GLN A 82 -0.61 3.23 19.33
CA GLN A 82 -0.04 2.72 20.57
C GLN A 82 1.25 3.46 20.96
N LYS A 83 2.10 3.75 19.97
CA LYS A 83 3.33 4.53 20.19
C LYS A 83 3.04 5.98 20.57
N LYS A 84 2.02 6.61 19.97
CA LYS A 84 1.60 7.96 20.32
C LYS A 84 1.10 8.07 21.77
N GLN A 85 0.52 7.00 22.32
CA GLN A 85 0.07 6.93 23.71
C GLN A 85 1.23 6.67 24.69
N SER A 86 2.23 5.91 24.28
CA SER A 86 3.44 5.66 25.06
C SER A 86 4.28 6.92 25.06
N ALA A 87 4.40 7.60 26.19
CA ALA A 87 5.06 8.90 26.35
C ALA A 87 6.33 9.05 25.49
N PHE A 88 6.37 10.15 24.72
CA PHE A 88 7.50 10.53 23.86
C PHE A 88 8.78 10.69 24.67
N LYS A 89 9.58 9.65 24.76
CA LYS A 89 11.00 9.76 25.14
C LYS A 89 11.76 10.28 23.92
N ASN A 90 12.77 11.11 24.15
CA ASN A 90 13.72 11.47 23.09
C ASN A 90 14.31 10.20 22.50
N ILE A 91 13.78 9.77 21.34
CA ILE A 91 14.24 8.58 20.65
C ILE A 91 15.33 9.01 19.68
N GLY A 92 16.52 8.41 19.83
CA GLY A 92 17.63 8.67 18.93
C GLY A 92 17.31 8.21 17.49
N TRP A 93 17.86 8.91 16.51
CA TRP A 93 17.68 8.63 15.07
C TRP A 93 18.01 7.18 14.68
N GLY A 94 19.00 6.56 15.35
CA GLY A 94 19.35 5.16 15.12
C GLY A 94 18.23 4.20 15.51
N HIS A 95 17.57 4.42 16.65
CA HIS A 95 16.43 3.61 17.09
C HIS A 95 15.25 3.79 16.13
N LEU A 96 14.96 5.03 15.73
CA LEU A 96 13.92 5.35 14.76
C LEU A 96 14.13 4.61 13.43
N PHE A 97 15.37 4.56 12.94
CA PHE A 97 15.73 3.86 11.72
C PHE A 97 15.52 2.35 11.83
N ILE A 98 15.99 1.73 12.91
CA ILE A 98 15.81 0.29 13.14
C ILE A 98 14.32 -0.05 13.21
N GLU A 99 13.54 0.74 13.94
CA GLU A 99 12.07 0.59 14.05
C GLU A 99 11.39 0.69 12.68
N ALA A 100 11.79 1.69 11.87
CA ALA A 100 11.27 1.87 10.52
C ALA A 100 11.60 0.70 9.59
N VAL A 101 12.82 0.17 9.66
CA VAL A 101 13.24 -1.01 8.88
C VAL A 101 12.44 -2.24 9.27
N LEU A 102 12.28 -2.50 10.57
CA LEU A 102 11.48 -3.63 11.05
C LEU A 102 10.02 -3.53 10.58
N LEU A 103 9.43 -2.34 10.64
CA LEU A 103 8.07 -2.10 10.14
C LEU A 103 7.98 -2.24 8.62
N LEU A 104 8.97 -1.76 7.86
CA LEU A 104 9.02 -1.93 6.43
C LEU A 104 8.99 -3.42 6.05
N TRP A 105 9.90 -4.20 6.65
CA TRP A 105 9.97 -5.64 6.36
C TRP A 105 8.72 -6.37 6.85
N GLY A 106 8.18 -6.02 8.01
CA GLY A 106 6.92 -6.58 8.53
C GLY A 106 5.73 -6.32 7.58
N CYS A 107 5.51 -5.06 7.20
CA CYS A 107 4.46 -4.67 6.26
C CYS A 107 4.69 -5.30 4.88
N GLY A 108 5.94 -5.32 4.40
CA GLY A 108 6.30 -5.89 3.12
C GLY A 108 6.05 -7.39 3.05
N ILE A 109 6.44 -8.15 4.07
CA ILE A 109 6.19 -9.60 4.15
C ILE A 109 4.69 -9.89 4.16
N LEU A 110 3.90 -9.15 4.95
CA LEU A 110 2.45 -9.30 4.97
C LEU A 110 1.82 -9.00 3.60
N SER A 111 2.30 -7.96 2.92
CA SER A 111 1.84 -7.62 1.57
C SER A 111 2.22 -8.69 0.56
N LEU A 112 3.42 -9.29 0.66
CA LEU A 112 3.84 -10.40 -0.20
C LEU A 112 3.00 -11.66 0.04
N ILE A 113 2.64 -11.97 1.30
CA ILE A 113 1.74 -13.08 1.59
C ILE A 113 0.39 -12.88 0.89
N GLY A 114 -0.22 -11.70 1.01
CA GLY A 114 -1.47 -11.39 0.30
C GLY A 114 -1.32 -11.45 -1.22
N ALA A 115 -0.18 -11.01 -1.75
CA ALA A 115 0.13 -11.06 -3.18
C ALA A 115 0.25 -12.51 -3.70
N ILE A 116 0.82 -13.43 -2.90
CA ILE A 116 0.86 -14.86 -3.21
C ILE A 116 -0.54 -15.44 -3.36
N TYR A 117 -1.48 -15.06 -2.47
CA TYR A 117 -2.88 -15.48 -2.59
C TYR A 117 -3.54 -15.00 -3.89
N ILE A 118 -3.31 -13.74 -4.28
CA ILE A 118 -3.85 -13.21 -5.56
C ILE A 118 -3.32 -14.02 -6.73
N SER A 119 -2.02 -14.28 -6.76
CA SER A 119 -1.39 -15.09 -7.80
C SER A 119 -1.99 -16.50 -7.84
N GLY A 120 -2.25 -17.12 -6.69
CA GLY A 120 -2.91 -18.43 -6.60
C GLY A 120 -4.36 -18.41 -7.12
N ILE A 121 -5.15 -17.40 -6.76
CA ILE A 121 -6.54 -17.23 -7.19
C ILE A 121 -6.62 -17.04 -8.71
N LEU A 122 -5.73 -16.22 -9.29
CA LEU A 122 -5.68 -15.94 -10.72
C LEU A 122 -4.93 -16.99 -11.54
N SER A 123 -4.40 -18.05 -10.93
CA SER A 123 -3.65 -19.10 -11.60
C SER A 123 -4.56 -19.99 -12.47
N ASP A 124 -5.06 -19.47 -13.57
CA ASP A 124 -5.84 -20.17 -14.60
C ASP A 124 -5.24 -19.85 -15.97
N ILE A 125 -5.21 -20.83 -16.86
CA ILE A 125 -4.65 -20.70 -18.21
C ILE A 125 -5.29 -19.57 -19.01
N ARG A 126 -6.56 -19.26 -18.75
CA ARG A 126 -7.30 -18.16 -19.40
C ARG A 126 -6.76 -16.79 -19.04
N PHE A 127 -6.25 -16.61 -17.82
CA PHE A 127 -5.59 -15.38 -17.39
C PHE A 127 -4.15 -15.29 -17.90
N PHE A 128 -3.43 -16.41 -17.97
CA PHE A 128 -2.08 -16.45 -18.55
C PHE A 128 -2.07 -16.15 -20.06
N LEU A 129 -3.07 -16.65 -20.80
CA LEU A 129 -3.20 -16.42 -22.24
C LEU A 129 -3.96 -15.12 -22.56
N GLU A 130 -4.29 -14.31 -21.56
CA GLU A 130 -5.06 -13.05 -21.71
C GLU A 130 -6.43 -13.20 -22.39
N MET A 131 -6.98 -14.42 -22.41
CA MET A 131 -8.36 -14.63 -22.83
C MET A 131 -9.34 -13.96 -21.85
N ASN A 132 -8.97 -13.94 -20.56
CA ASN A 132 -9.65 -13.20 -19.51
C ASN A 132 -8.68 -12.21 -18.87
N ILE A 133 -8.94 -10.90 -19.04
CA ILE A 133 -8.13 -9.86 -18.43
C ILE A 133 -8.71 -9.52 -17.06
N PHE A 134 -7.86 -9.43 -16.04
CA PHE A 134 -8.27 -8.90 -14.73
C PHE A 134 -8.63 -7.42 -14.84
N ARG A 135 -9.95 -7.13 -14.83
CA ARG A 135 -10.48 -5.77 -15.05
C ARG A 135 -10.42 -4.87 -13.82
N GLY A 136 -10.04 -5.41 -12.68
CA GLY A 136 -10.03 -4.73 -11.39
C GLY A 136 -8.81 -3.83 -11.10
N VAL A 137 -7.81 -3.77 -11.98
CA VAL A 137 -6.50 -3.12 -11.70
C VAL A 137 -6.63 -1.66 -11.23
N LYS A 138 -7.53 -0.86 -11.80
CA LYS A 138 -7.75 0.53 -11.34
C LYS A 138 -8.39 0.58 -9.95
N LEU A 139 -9.29 -0.36 -9.64
CA LEU A 139 -9.95 -0.45 -8.35
C LEU A 139 -8.98 -0.92 -7.25
N THR A 140 -8.06 -1.83 -7.57
CA THR A 140 -7.03 -2.28 -6.62
C THR A 140 -6.12 -1.16 -6.16
N PHE A 141 -6.01 -0.09 -6.94
CA PHE A 141 -5.23 1.09 -6.58
C PHE A 141 -6.06 2.11 -5.77
N ILE A 142 -7.29 2.41 -6.21
CA ILE A 142 -8.11 3.48 -5.64
C ILE A 142 -8.78 3.05 -4.31
N LEU A 143 -9.35 1.84 -4.26
CA LEU A 143 -10.12 1.40 -3.09
C LEU A 143 -9.28 1.32 -1.81
N PRO A 144 -8.03 0.81 -1.79
CA PRO A 144 -7.21 0.83 -0.60
C PRO A 144 -6.96 2.25 -0.06
N LEU A 145 -6.77 3.23 -0.95
CA LEU A 145 -6.55 4.62 -0.55
C LEU A 145 -7.78 5.20 0.15
N ILE A 146 -8.98 4.93 -0.38
CA ILE A 146 -10.24 5.36 0.24
C ILE A 146 -10.43 4.67 1.59
N CYS A 147 -10.28 3.34 1.66
CA CYS A 147 -10.45 2.58 2.89
C CYS A 147 -9.46 3.03 3.98
N VAL A 148 -8.18 3.18 3.63
CA VAL A 148 -7.16 3.64 4.57
C VAL A 148 -7.43 5.07 5.03
N SER A 149 -7.91 5.96 4.15
CA SER A 149 -8.31 7.33 4.53
C SER A 149 -9.45 7.32 5.54
N LEU A 150 -10.47 6.47 5.34
CA LEU A 150 -11.57 6.33 6.29
C LEU A 150 -11.10 5.76 7.64
N ILE A 151 -10.24 4.76 7.64
CA ILE A 151 -9.65 4.18 8.86
C ILE A 151 -8.76 5.22 9.56
N TYR A 152 -8.03 6.05 8.80
CA TYR A 152 -7.17 7.08 9.36
C TYR A 152 -7.95 8.10 10.20
N ILE A 153 -9.06 8.64 9.67
CA ILE A 153 -9.89 9.61 10.42
C ILE A 153 -10.58 9.00 11.65
N GLN A 154 -10.73 7.67 11.69
CA GLN A 154 -11.24 6.94 12.86
C GLN A 154 -10.18 6.74 13.95
N ARG A 155 -8.89 6.78 13.61
CA ARG A 155 -7.77 6.52 14.54
C ARG A 155 -7.00 7.75 14.95
N PHE A 156 -6.94 8.75 14.08
CA PHE A 156 -6.18 9.98 14.31
C PHE A 156 -7.11 11.20 14.32
N PRO A 157 -6.98 12.10 15.31
CA PRO A 157 -7.80 13.30 15.40
C PRO A 157 -7.39 14.32 14.34
N PHE A 158 -8.14 14.44 13.25
CA PHE A 158 -7.82 15.38 12.18
C PHE A 158 -8.19 16.83 12.51
N PHE A 159 -9.37 17.06 13.11
CA PHE A 159 -9.86 18.35 13.60
C PHE A 159 -10.04 18.39 15.12
N GLY A 160 -9.08 17.78 15.84
CA GLY A 160 -9.11 17.71 17.31
C GLY A 160 -10.02 16.62 17.88
N LYS A 161 -10.79 15.90 17.05
CA LYS A 161 -11.63 14.76 17.42
C LYS A 161 -11.43 13.59 16.46
N VAL A 162 -11.53 12.39 16.99
CA VAL A 162 -11.56 11.14 16.21
C VAL A 162 -13.00 10.90 15.77
N VAL A 163 -13.20 10.42 14.54
CA VAL A 163 -14.51 10.09 13.98
C VAL A 163 -14.90 8.68 14.41
N VAL A 164 -15.82 8.55 15.37
CA VAL A 164 -16.28 7.25 15.89
C VAL A 164 -17.71 6.94 15.47
N THR A 165 -18.56 7.97 15.35
CA THR A 165 -19.99 7.81 15.03
C THR A 165 -20.35 8.49 13.71
N ASP A 166 -21.49 8.13 13.13
CA ASP A 166 -22.01 8.75 11.90
C ASP A 166 -22.20 10.27 12.06
N LYS A 167 -22.60 10.72 13.24
CA LYS A 167 -22.73 12.15 13.55
C LYS A 167 -21.37 12.86 13.55
N ASP A 168 -20.32 12.20 14.04
CA ASP A 168 -18.96 12.72 13.99
C ASP A 168 -18.44 12.80 12.56
N PHE A 169 -18.81 11.83 11.71
CA PHE A 169 -18.46 11.83 10.30
C PHE A 169 -19.12 13.00 9.55
N ILE A 170 -20.41 13.23 9.77
CA ILE A 170 -21.10 14.39 9.20
C ILE A 170 -20.47 15.70 9.70
N GLY A 171 -20.13 15.77 10.98
CA GLY A 171 -19.43 16.90 11.58
C GLY A 171 -18.05 17.13 10.99
N PHE A 172 -17.31 16.04 10.70
CA PHE A 172 -16.02 16.08 10.01
C PHE A 172 -16.15 16.62 8.58
N VAL A 173 -17.08 16.10 7.79
CA VAL A 173 -17.36 16.57 6.42
C VAL A 173 -17.74 18.05 6.42
N LYS A 174 -18.62 18.47 7.34
CA LYS A 174 -19.02 19.89 7.47
C LYS A 174 -17.82 20.79 7.78
N LYS A 175 -16.96 20.41 8.72
CA LYS A 175 -15.73 21.15 9.04
C LYS A 175 -14.75 21.18 7.87
N PHE A 176 -14.62 20.06 7.17
CA PHE A 176 -13.77 19.99 5.99
C PHE A 176 -14.24 20.93 4.87
N CYS A 177 -15.55 21.00 4.63
CA CYS A 177 -16.13 21.92 3.64
C CYS A 177 -16.06 23.39 4.07
N GLN A 178 -15.85 23.69 5.37
CA GLN A 178 -15.74 25.04 5.93
C GLN A 178 -14.29 25.55 6.01
N ILE A 179 -13.30 24.77 5.51
CA ILE A 179 -11.90 25.23 5.50
C ILE A 179 -11.74 26.36 4.49
N ASP A 180 -11.31 27.51 4.96
CA ASP A 180 -10.90 28.61 4.10
C ASP A 180 -9.58 28.27 3.42
N ILE A 181 -9.62 27.96 2.12
CA ILE A 181 -8.45 27.61 1.35
C ILE A 181 -7.85 28.91 0.77
N LYS A 182 -6.68 29.30 1.26
CA LYS A 182 -5.92 30.40 0.68
C LYS A 182 -5.54 30.08 -0.77
N LEU A 183 -5.58 31.06 -1.65
CA LEU A 183 -5.29 30.89 -3.09
C LEU A 183 -3.93 30.19 -3.35
N GLY A 184 -2.90 30.51 -2.54
CA GLY A 184 -1.60 29.84 -2.66
C GLY A 184 -1.63 28.35 -2.30
N VAL A 185 -2.44 27.96 -1.31
CA VAL A 185 -2.65 26.56 -0.94
C VAL A 185 -3.40 25.82 -2.05
N LEU A 186 -4.42 26.46 -2.64
CA LEU A 186 -5.16 25.91 -3.78
C LEU A 186 -4.23 25.70 -5.00
N ALA A 187 -3.38 26.67 -5.30
CA ALA A 187 -2.40 26.56 -6.38
C ALA A 187 -1.40 25.40 -6.14
N LEU A 188 -0.91 25.24 -4.89
CA LEU A 188 -0.03 24.14 -4.51
C LEU A 188 -0.73 22.78 -4.63
N ILE A 189 -1.97 22.66 -4.14
CA ILE A 189 -2.76 21.42 -4.26
C ILE A 189 -3.03 21.09 -5.74
N SER A 190 -3.35 22.09 -6.56
CA SER A 190 -3.55 21.91 -8.00
C SER A 190 -2.28 21.44 -8.69
N LEU A 191 -1.13 22.04 -8.37
CA LEU A 191 0.18 21.63 -8.91
C LEU A 191 0.51 20.19 -8.51
N LEU A 192 0.35 19.83 -7.23
CA LEU A 192 0.56 18.47 -6.73
C LEU A 192 -0.44 17.49 -7.34
N GLY A 193 -1.68 17.92 -7.57
CA GLY A 193 -2.72 17.14 -8.26
C GLY A 193 -2.34 16.85 -9.73
N ILE A 194 -1.81 17.83 -10.45
CA ILE A 194 -1.31 17.67 -11.82
C ILE A 194 -0.13 16.70 -11.85
N ILE A 195 0.85 16.88 -10.97
CA ILE A 195 2.00 15.99 -10.85
C ILE A 195 1.54 14.56 -10.52
N GLY A 196 0.62 14.41 -9.57
CA GLY A 196 0.03 13.12 -9.19
C GLY A 196 -0.74 12.48 -10.36
N PHE A 197 -1.52 13.27 -11.11
CA PHE A 197 -2.26 12.79 -12.28
C PHE A 197 -1.31 12.30 -13.38
N ILE A 198 -0.25 13.05 -13.68
CA ILE A 198 0.80 12.64 -14.62
C ILE A 198 1.46 11.34 -14.14
N PHE A 199 1.78 11.25 -12.85
CA PHE A 199 2.41 10.07 -12.25
C PHE A 199 1.51 8.82 -12.32
N ILE A 200 0.21 8.96 -12.04
CA ILE A 200 -0.78 7.88 -12.13
C ILE A 200 -1.01 7.50 -13.61
N GLY A 201 -1.13 8.49 -14.50
CA GLY A 201 -1.29 8.26 -15.95
C GLY A 201 -0.11 7.52 -16.57
N ARG A 202 1.09 7.70 -16.01
CA ARG A 202 2.32 6.99 -16.43
C ARG A 202 2.38 5.53 -15.94
N SER A 203 1.54 5.13 -15.01
CA SER A 203 1.47 3.73 -14.53
C SER A 203 0.83 2.77 -15.54
N GLY A 204 0.25 3.30 -16.64
CA GLY A 204 -0.25 2.54 -17.79
C GLY A 204 0.66 2.67 -19.00
N ASN A 205 0.43 1.85 -20.04
CA ASN A 205 1.17 1.90 -21.34
C ASN A 205 0.89 3.16 -22.18
N ASN A 206 0.30 4.19 -21.63
CA ASN A 206 0.02 5.44 -22.31
C ASN A 206 1.31 6.28 -22.36
N GLY A 207 1.85 6.50 -23.56
CA GLY A 207 3.14 7.10 -23.89
C GLY A 207 3.41 8.53 -23.39
N ALA A 208 3.24 8.78 -22.09
CA ALA A 208 3.69 10.01 -21.48
C ALA A 208 5.23 10.07 -21.50
N PRO A 209 5.83 11.23 -21.81
CA PRO A 209 7.28 11.36 -21.92
C PRO A 209 7.96 11.04 -20.58
N VAL A 210 8.97 10.16 -20.64
CA VAL A 210 9.76 9.74 -19.48
C VAL A 210 11.01 10.62 -19.42
N PRO A 211 11.32 11.28 -18.29
CA PRO A 211 12.55 12.04 -18.13
C PRO A 211 13.79 11.17 -18.34
N SER A 212 14.85 11.73 -18.94
CA SER A 212 16.10 11.01 -19.22
C SER A 212 16.73 10.42 -17.96
N PHE A 213 16.66 11.12 -16.83
CA PHE A 213 17.14 10.65 -15.53
C PHE A 213 16.44 9.34 -15.11
N GLU A 214 15.12 9.26 -15.29
CA GLU A 214 14.36 8.06 -14.95
C GLU A 214 14.77 6.87 -15.81
N ILE A 215 15.02 7.11 -17.12
CA ILE A 215 15.50 6.06 -18.03
C ILE A 215 16.88 5.55 -17.58
N SER A 216 17.78 6.47 -17.18
CA SER A 216 19.11 6.10 -16.68
C SER A 216 19.04 5.32 -15.36
N LEU A 217 18.18 5.74 -14.43
CA LEU A 217 17.93 5.03 -13.18
C LEU A 217 17.35 3.63 -13.43
N ARG A 218 16.44 3.50 -14.39
CA ARG A 218 15.86 2.21 -14.76
C ARG A 218 16.91 1.25 -15.29
N ARG A 219 17.78 1.71 -16.20
CA ARG A 219 18.88 0.90 -16.74
C ARG A 219 19.85 0.49 -15.64
N PHE A 220 20.26 1.44 -14.80
CA PHE A 220 21.15 1.15 -13.67
C PHE A 220 20.57 0.08 -12.73
N LEU A 221 19.28 0.14 -12.41
CA LEU A 221 18.62 -0.86 -11.57
C LEU A 221 18.46 -2.22 -12.29
N GLU A 222 18.24 -2.23 -13.60
CA GLU A 222 18.19 -3.44 -14.42
C GLU A 222 19.56 -4.12 -14.52
N ASP A 223 20.65 -3.34 -14.52
CA ASP A 223 22.03 -3.88 -14.58
C ASP A 223 22.48 -4.50 -13.23
N ILE A 224 21.99 -3.97 -12.10
CA ILE A 224 22.40 -4.42 -10.77
C ILE A 224 21.44 -5.46 -10.18
N MET A 225 20.14 -5.34 -10.43
CA MET A 225 19.11 -6.17 -9.83
C MET A 225 18.53 -7.15 -10.83
N TYR A 226 18.36 -8.39 -10.42
CA TYR A 226 17.74 -9.41 -11.26
C TYR A 226 16.31 -9.06 -11.66
N ALA A 227 15.55 -8.43 -10.75
CA ALA A 227 14.19 -7.98 -11.01
C ALA A 227 14.03 -6.52 -10.58
N ARG A 228 14.02 -5.58 -11.51
CA ARG A 228 13.88 -4.16 -11.22
C ARG A 228 12.64 -3.87 -10.36
N PRO A 229 12.80 -3.28 -9.14
CA PRO A 229 11.68 -2.86 -8.32
C PRO A 229 10.92 -1.69 -8.94
N ARG A 230 9.66 -1.49 -8.53
CA ARG A 230 8.86 -0.35 -8.99
C ARG A 230 9.24 0.92 -8.24
N GLU A 231 9.46 2.02 -8.94
CA GLU A 231 9.91 3.31 -8.38
C GLU A 231 8.96 3.83 -7.29
N LYS A 232 7.64 3.66 -7.48
CA LYS A 232 6.63 4.07 -6.49
C LYS A 232 6.72 3.28 -5.16
N GLU A 233 7.35 2.10 -5.15
CA GLU A 233 7.59 1.31 -3.96
C GLU A 233 8.81 1.84 -3.20
N PHE A 234 10.01 1.72 -3.79
CA PHE A 234 11.26 1.97 -3.08
C PHE A 234 11.62 3.45 -2.95
N LEU A 235 11.18 4.35 -3.87
CA LEU A 235 11.45 5.80 -3.77
C LEU A 235 10.46 6.54 -2.87
N PHE A 236 9.19 6.11 -2.85
CA PHE A 236 8.13 6.85 -2.15
C PHE A 236 7.51 6.05 -1.01
N GLY A 237 6.96 4.87 -1.30
CA GLY A 237 6.17 4.11 -0.33
C GLY A 237 6.98 3.61 0.85
N HIS A 238 8.11 2.99 0.61
CA HIS A 238 8.95 2.40 1.65
C HIS A 238 9.62 3.45 2.55
N PRO A 239 10.26 4.51 2.01
CA PRO A 239 10.85 5.55 2.84
C PRO A 239 9.83 6.39 3.61
N ALA A 240 8.59 6.45 3.13
CA ALA A 240 7.51 7.14 3.84
C ALA A 240 7.22 6.52 5.22
N ILE A 241 7.56 5.24 5.46
CA ILE A 241 7.45 4.62 6.79
C ILE A 241 8.36 5.34 7.80
N LEU A 242 9.62 5.56 7.45
CA LEU A 242 10.56 6.31 8.29
C LEU A 242 10.07 7.74 8.53
N ALA A 243 9.66 8.43 7.46
CA ALA A 243 9.15 9.79 7.56
C ALA A 243 7.85 9.87 8.39
N SER A 244 6.97 8.86 8.30
CA SER A 244 5.74 8.77 9.10
C SER A 244 6.04 8.60 10.59
N LEU A 245 6.99 7.75 10.95
CA LEU A 245 7.46 7.62 12.34
C LEU A 245 8.12 8.92 12.82
N ALA A 246 8.99 9.54 12.01
CA ALA A 246 9.59 10.82 12.34
C ALA A 246 8.51 11.90 12.57
N ALA A 247 7.49 11.98 11.70
CA ALA A 247 6.38 12.89 11.86
C ALA A 247 5.60 12.66 13.16
N LEU A 248 5.47 11.39 13.57
CA LEU A 248 4.80 11.02 14.81
C LEU A 248 5.63 11.43 16.03
N TYR A 249 6.93 11.11 16.06
CA TYR A 249 7.82 11.40 17.19
C TYR A 249 8.14 12.88 17.34
N HIS A 250 8.33 13.61 16.23
CA HIS A 250 8.59 15.05 16.24
C HIS A 250 7.30 15.90 16.21
N ARG A 251 6.10 15.28 16.36
CA ARG A 251 4.79 15.96 16.40
C ARG A 251 4.54 16.87 15.20
N TRP A 252 4.91 16.43 14.02
CA TRP A 252 4.63 17.17 12.80
C TRP A 252 3.12 17.32 12.56
N PRO A 253 2.70 18.26 11.69
CA PRO A 253 1.28 18.47 11.39
C PRO A 253 0.60 17.16 10.96
N GLN A 254 -0.57 16.89 11.51
CA GLN A 254 -1.34 15.67 11.26
C GLN A 254 -1.62 15.44 9.77
N ILE A 255 -1.78 16.53 9.00
CA ILE A 255 -1.98 16.47 7.56
C ILE A 255 -0.77 15.85 6.84
N LEU A 256 0.45 16.16 7.27
CA LEU A 256 1.67 15.59 6.70
C LEU A 256 1.76 14.09 7.00
N HIS A 257 1.49 13.70 8.25
CA HIS A 257 1.42 12.28 8.63
C HIS A 257 0.39 11.52 7.79
N TYR A 258 -0.78 12.13 7.52
CA TYR A 258 -1.80 11.53 6.65
C TYR A 258 -1.26 11.26 5.23
N PHE A 259 -0.62 12.25 4.60
CA PHE A 259 -0.06 12.04 3.26
C PHE A 259 1.06 11.00 3.23
N LEU A 260 1.85 10.89 4.30
CA LEU A 260 2.86 9.83 4.43
C LEU A 260 2.21 8.45 4.53
N VAL A 261 1.12 8.30 5.30
CA VAL A 261 0.33 7.07 5.37
C VAL A 261 -0.25 6.70 3.99
N ILE A 262 -0.73 7.68 3.22
CA ILE A 262 -1.19 7.46 1.84
C ILE A 262 -0.03 7.01 0.94
N ALA A 263 1.15 7.61 1.06
CA ALA A 263 2.34 7.19 0.30
C ALA A 263 2.75 5.74 0.63
N ILE A 264 2.73 5.35 1.91
CA ILE A 264 2.97 3.95 2.33
C ILE A 264 1.94 3.02 1.69
N THR A 265 0.65 3.41 1.71
CA THR A 265 -0.44 2.63 1.11
C THR A 265 -0.22 2.40 -0.38
N ILE A 266 0.24 3.42 -1.11
CA ILE A 266 0.59 3.31 -2.54
C ILE A 266 1.71 2.29 -2.74
N GLY A 267 2.75 2.31 -1.90
CA GLY A 267 3.85 1.34 -1.95
C GLY A 267 3.37 -0.09 -1.71
N GLN A 268 2.63 -0.32 -0.63
CA GLN A 268 2.11 -1.65 -0.29
C GLN A 268 1.12 -2.16 -1.35
N GLY A 269 0.21 -1.30 -1.82
CA GLY A 269 -0.72 -1.63 -2.90
C GLY A 269 -0.01 -1.99 -4.22
N SER A 270 1.08 -1.28 -4.56
CA SER A 270 1.88 -1.56 -5.75
C SER A 270 2.57 -2.93 -5.70
N MET A 271 3.12 -3.32 -4.52
CA MET A 271 3.68 -4.66 -4.33
C MET A 271 2.64 -5.73 -4.63
N VAL A 272 1.44 -5.59 -4.06
CA VAL A 272 0.34 -6.54 -4.23
C VAL A 272 -0.15 -6.56 -5.68
N GLU A 273 -0.30 -5.39 -6.31
CA GLU A 273 -0.73 -5.26 -7.71
C GLU A 273 0.22 -5.95 -8.70
N THR A 274 1.52 -6.02 -8.38
CA THR A 274 2.51 -6.71 -9.24
C THR A 274 2.10 -8.15 -9.53
N PHE A 275 1.48 -8.84 -8.57
CA PHE A 275 1.06 -10.23 -8.69
C PHE A 275 -0.31 -10.41 -9.36
N ALA A 276 -1.06 -9.34 -9.61
CA ALA A 276 -2.26 -9.36 -10.43
C ALA A 276 -1.96 -9.44 -11.94
N HIS A 277 -0.70 -9.14 -12.33
CA HIS A 277 -0.25 -9.27 -13.70
C HIS A 277 0.32 -10.66 -13.95
N MET A 278 -0.49 -11.56 -14.48
CA MET A 278 -0.13 -12.98 -14.67
C MET A 278 0.89 -13.26 -15.81
N ARG A 279 1.30 -12.24 -16.58
CA ARG A 279 2.34 -12.35 -17.60
C ARG A 279 3.73 -12.61 -17.05
N SER A 280 4.02 -12.07 -15.86
CA SER A 280 5.32 -12.23 -15.24
C SER A 280 5.39 -13.56 -14.49
N PRO A 281 6.49 -14.32 -14.58
CA PRO A 281 6.71 -15.49 -13.74
C PRO A 281 6.57 -15.12 -12.26
N PHE A 282 5.93 -15.99 -11.48
CA PHE A 282 5.69 -15.79 -10.05
C PHE A 282 6.99 -15.46 -9.29
N ILE A 283 8.05 -16.24 -9.55
CA ILE A 283 9.36 -16.05 -8.90
C ILE A 283 9.94 -14.67 -9.20
N LEU A 284 9.82 -14.19 -10.44
CA LEU A 284 10.28 -12.85 -10.82
C LEU A 284 9.54 -11.76 -10.07
N SER A 285 8.22 -11.90 -9.89
CA SER A 285 7.39 -10.97 -9.11
C SER A 285 7.79 -10.99 -7.63
N LEU A 286 8.09 -12.16 -7.08
CA LEU A 286 8.56 -12.32 -5.70
C LEU A 286 9.93 -11.66 -5.48
N ILE A 287 10.89 -11.93 -6.35
CA ILE A 287 12.24 -11.32 -6.30
C ILE A 287 12.10 -9.79 -6.41
N ARG A 288 11.28 -9.30 -7.34
CA ARG A 288 11.01 -7.86 -7.47
C ARG A 288 10.49 -7.23 -6.19
N GLY A 289 9.60 -7.91 -5.46
CA GLY A 289 9.10 -7.44 -4.18
C GLY A 289 10.21 -7.36 -3.12
N ILE A 290 11.06 -8.40 -3.04
CA ILE A 290 12.20 -8.44 -2.12
C ILE A 290 13.24 -7.37 -2.49
N ASP A 291 13.60 -7.26 -3.76
CA ASP A 291 14.51 -6.21 -4.26
C ASP A 291 13.96 -4.82 -3.96
N GLY A 292 12.64 -4.64 -4.02
CA GLY A 292 11.95 -3.42 -3.63
C GLY A 292 12.13 -3.08 -2.14
N LEU A 293 12.05 -4.07 -1.25
CA LEU A 293 12.30 -3.88 0.19
C LEU A 293 13.77 -3.53 0.47
N VAL A 294 14.71 -4.20 -0.19
CA VAL A 294 16.14 -3.91 -0.06
C VAL A 294 16.46 -2.49 -0.56
N ALA A 295 16.02 -2.15 -1.77
CA ALA A 295 16.20 -0.81 -2.34
C ALA A 295 15.52 0.27 -1.47
N GLY A 296 14.31 0.00 -0.96
CA GLY A 296 13.59 0.88 -0.05
C GLY A 296 14.35 1.13 1.25
N THR A 297 14.98 0.08 1.81
CA THR A 297 15.85 0.20 2.99
C THR A 297 17.06 1.09 2.70
N ALA A 298 17.69 0.95 1.53
CA ALA A 298 18.79 1.81 1.11
C ALA A 298 18.37 3.28 0.95
N VAL A 299 17.19 3.52 0.34
CA VAL A 299 16.64 4.88 0.21
C VAL A 299 16.26 5.48 1.57
N MET A 300 15.81 4.66 2.54
CA MET A 300 15.56 5.11 3.90
C MET A 300 16.83 5.72 4.57
N ILE A 301 18.02 5.22 4.26
CA ILE A 301 19.28 5.79 4.78
C ILE A 301 19.46 7.22 4.28
N ILE A 302 19.18 7.45 3.00
CA ILE A 302 19.26 8.78 2.38
C ILE A 302 18.22 9.72 3.02
N VAL A 303 16.99 9.24 3.20
CA VAL A 303 15.91 10.01 3.84
C VAL A 303 16.26 10.31 5.30
N LEU A 304 16.84 9.36 6.04
CA LEU A 304 17.31 9.58 7.40
C LEU A 304 18.34 10.71 7.47
N ALA A 305 19.34 10.67 6.60
CA ALA A 305 20.35 11.73 6.52
C ALA A 305 19.72 13.11 6.23
N GLY A 306 18.78 13.15 5.28
CA GLY A 306 17.99 14.35 4.96
C GLY A 306 17.19 14.88 6.15
N LEU A 307 16.56 14.00 6.92
CA LEU A 307 15.79 14.38 8.11
C LEU A 307 16.68 14.93 9.22
N ILE A 308 17.84 14.30 9.45
CA ILE A 308 18.83 14.80 10.44
C ILE A 308 19.33 16.20 10.05
N ILE A 309 19.69 16.39 8.79
CA ILE A 309 20.11 17.71 8.28
C ILE A 309 18.99 18.74 8.44
N LEU A 310 17.77 18.38 8.08
CA LEU A 310 16.62 19.28 8.17
C LEU A 310 16.34 19.70 9.62
N THR A 311 16.43 18.77 10.59
CA THR A 311 16.26 19.11 12.01
C THR A 311 17.35 20.05 12.51
N HIS A 312 18.62 19.80 12.17
CA HIS A 312 19.70 20.72 12.53
C HIS A 312 19.55 22.13 11.92
N ILE A 313 19.09 22.19 10.66
CA ILE A 313 18.81 23.48 10.00
C ILE A 313 17.68 24.22 10.73
N THR A 314 16.59 23.54 11.06
CA THR A 314 15.44 24.15 11.75
C THR A 314 15.80 24.60 13.17
N GLU A 315 16.61 23.85 13.89
CA GLU A 315 17.15 24.23 15.21
C GLU A 315 18.06 25.47 15.09
N PHE A 316 18.99 25.49 14.15
CA PHE A 316 19.89 26.60 13.90
C PHE A 316 19.14 27.91 13.58
N PHE A 317 18.14 27.84 12.71
CA PHE A 317 17.31 29.02 12.38
C PHE A 317 16.39 29.40 13.52
N GLY A 318 15.83 28.44 14.27
CA GLY A 318 15.00 28.70 15.44
C GLY A 318 15.76 29.41 16.55
N GLU A 319 17.00 29.04 16.81
CA GLU A 319 17.86 29.73 17.79
C GLU A 319 18.29 31.14 17.35
N ARG A 320 18.44 31.35 16.04
CA ARG A 320 18.93 32.62 15.50
C ARG A 320 17.82 33.66 15.29
N TYR A 321 16.63 33.25 14.94
CA TYR A 321 15.50 34.13 14.61
C TYR A 321 14.31 34.03 15.59
N GLY A 322 14.31 33.07 16.51
CA GLY A 322 13.26 32.91 17.52
C GLY A 322 13.46 33.78 18.80
N LYS A 323 14.42 34.71 18.78
CA LYS A 323 14.68 35.67 19.86
C LYS A 323 14.22 37.09 19.53
N GLU A 324 13.50 37.27 18.42
CA GLU A 324 12.74 38.47 18.11
C GLU A 324 11.23 38.20 18.38
#